data_af85bdf7d2d2662c1420e055ab96cb56
#
_entry.id   af85bdf7d2d2662c1420e055ab96cb56
#
_cell.length_a   1.000
_cell.length_b   1.000
_cell.length_c   1.000
_cell.angle_alpha   90.00
_cell.angle_beta   90.00
_cell.angle_gamma   90.00
#
_symmetry.space_group_name_H-M   'P 1'
#
loop_
_entity.id
_entity.type
_entity.pdbx_description
1 polymer ?
#
loop_
_entity_poly.entity_id
_entity_poly.type
_entity_poly.pdbx_seq_one_letter_code
_entity_poly.pdbx_strand_id
1 'polypeptide(L)'
;PLRLAADPRRVIARSFIPGGTQRIRKVIERVAALSDAEVGTMVAALFEDYRQRHKDVRGIFRQNYATAIGLLGEAREPNAERRLLLGAYFTNEYSLESVALFNPSMVAHPDQNGVAPGALRFVMSLRACGEGHISSIEFRSGIVDALHAVTIDPPTRFALTARPEDDALYDKESYVRKLREMKAHTPLAEPILAILDTRFTISDLTYAIGRCWPAHGRTQYQELTDSMLWLAHSNYELDFSPDAELSERVIFPVSENESRGIEDARFVRFTHPDGRISYYATYTAYNGLRILPQLIETSDFRYFKVNTLNGTCVQNKGMALFPRRVGGKF
;
A
#
# COMPACT_ATOMS: atom_id res chain seq x y z
N PRO A 1 -24.08 -14.89 -18.34
CA PRO A 1 -22.78 -14.22 -18.29
C PRO A 1 -22.42 -13.88 -16.86
N LEU A 2 -21.18 -14.15 -16.47
CA LEU A 2 -20.64 -13.80 -15.18
C LEU A 2 -20.57 -12.26 -15.06
N ARG A 3 -21.03 -11.72 -13.93
CA ARG A 3 -20.99 -10.26 -13.67
C ARG A 3 -20.39 -10.01 -12.32
N LEU A 4 -19.32 -9.22 -12.26
CA LEU A 4 -18.80 -8.61 -11.05
C LEU A 4 -19.31 -7.16 -10.98
N ALA A 5 -19.91 -6.80 -9.85
CA ALA A 5 -20.37 -5.44 -9.61
C ALA A 5 -19.53 -4.84 -8.48
N ALA A 6 -19.27 -3.55 -8.57
CA ALA A 6 -18.69 -2.78 -7.48
C ALA A 6 -19.65 -2.75 -6.27
N ASP A 7 -19.11 -2.85 -5.07
CA ASP A 7 -19.86 -2.75 -3.79
C ASP A 7 -19.36 -1.55 -2.98
N PRO A 8 -20.11 -0.44 -2.93
CA PRO A 8 -19.71 0.76 -2.19
C PRO A 8 -19.65 0.55 -0.67
N ARG A 9 -20.16 -0.58 -0.15
CA ARG A 9 -20.08 -0.94 1.28
C ARG A 9 -18.71 -1.51 1.66
N ARG A 10 -17.85 -1.82 0.69
CA ARG A 10 -16.47 -2.22 0.97
C ARG A 10 -15.66 -0.99 1.31
N VAL A 11 -15.37 -0.84 2.59
CA VAL A 11 -14.72 0.35 3.15
C VAL A 11 -13.45 -0.02 3.93
N ILE A 12 -12.48 0.88 3.90
CA ILE A 12 -11.31 0.86 4.79
C ILE A 12 -11.35 2.07 5.71
N ALA A 13 -10.84 1.90 6.92
CA ALA A 13 -10.68 3.00 7.86
C ALA A 13 -9.30 3.64 7.69
N ARG A 14 -9.27 4.93 7.42
CA ARG A 14 -8.04 5.71 7.18
C ARG A 14 -7.85 6.77 8.25
N SER A 15 -6.59 7.09 8.53
CA SER A 15 -6.28 8.26 9.34
C SER A 15 -6.73 9.53 8.61
N PHE A 16 -7.45 10.39 9.32
CA PHE A 16 -7.94 11.67 8.83
C PHE A 16 -7.55 12.78 9.81
N ILE A 17 -6.63 13.63 9.38
CA ILE A 17 -6.17 14.79 10.18
C ILE A 17 -6.73 16.07 9.56
N PRO A 18 -7.81 16.63 10.11
CA PRO A 18 -8.41 17.81 9.55
C PRO A 18 -7.59 19.07 9.87
N GLY A 19 -6.99 19.69 8.87
CA GLY A 19 -6.56 21.09 8.95
C GLY A 19 -5.47 21.45 9.97
N GLY A 20 -4.46 20.57 10.18
CA GLY A 20 -3.25 20.86 10.94
C GLY A 20 -3.41 20.81 12.47
N THR A 21 -2.30 21.10 13.18
CA THR A 21 -2.14 20.89 14.65
C THR A 21 -3.15 21.65 15.50
N GLN A 22 -3.58 22.86 15.08
CA GLN A 22 -4.57 23.65 15.82
C GLN A 22 -5.93 22.94 15.89
N ARG A 23 -6.31 22.26 14.82
CA ARG A 23 -7.58 21.54 14.77
C ARG A 23 -7.54 20.25 15.60
N ILE A 24 -6.39 19.57 15.63
CA ILE A 24 -6.17 18.43 16.53
C ILE A 24 -6.36 18.88 17.98
N ARG A 25 -5.77 20.00 18.42
CA ARG A 25 -5.93 20.54 19.78
C ARG A 25 -7.39 20.82 20.12
N LYS A 26 -8.16 21.42 19.22
CA LYS A 26 -9.59 21.67 19.43
C LYS A 26 -10.42 20.38 19.61
N VAL A 27 -10.08 19.32 18.89
CA VAL A 27 -10.73 18.01 19.07
C VAL A 27 -10.39 17.45 20.45
N ILE A 28 -9.12 17.52 20.85
CA ILE A 28 -8.66 17.05 22.17
C ILE A 28 -9.38 17.82 23.30
N GLU A 29 -9.46 19.14 23.22
CA GLU A 29 -10.15 19.99 24.20
C GLU A 29 -11.64 19.64 24.32
N ARG A 30 -12.30 19.41 23.16
CA ARG A 30 -13.71 18.99 23.15
C ARG A 30 -13.92 17.66 23.86
N VAL A 31 -13.07 16.64 23.56
CA VAL A 31 -13.17 15.34 24.20
C VAL A 31 -12.78 15.40 25.69
N ALA A 32 -11.83 16.28 26.06
CA ALA A 32 -11.44 16.49 27.44
C ALA A 32 -12.58 17.09 28.30
N ALA A 33 -13.46 17.87 27.70
CA ALA A 33 -14.60 18.49 28.38
C ALA A 33 -15.77 17.51 28.63
N LEU A 34 -15.81 16.34 28.01
CA LEU A 34 -16.84 15.33 28.24
C LEU A 34 -16.62 14.62 29.58
N SER A 35 -17.70 14.18 30.21
CA SER A 35 -17.63 13.25 31.35
C SER A 35 -17.22 11.85 30.91
N ASP A 36 -16.73 11.02 31.83
CA ASP A 36 -16.34 9.64 31.50
C ASP A 36 -17.55 8.79 31.08
N ALA A 37 -18.74 9.07 31.61
CA ALA A 37 -19.97 8.39 31.20
C ALA A 37 -20.38 8.72 29.77
N GLU A 38 -20.27 9.99 29.36
CA GLU A 38 -20.50 10.40 27.96
C GLU A 38 -19.52 9.74 27.02
N VAL A 39 -18.22 9.76 27.36
CA VAL A 39 -17.17 9.09 26.57
C VAL A 39 -17.47 7.61 26.41
N GLY A 40 -17.78 6.89 27.49
CA GLY A 40 -18.10 5.47 27.44
C GLY A 40 -19.30 5.16 26.55
N THR A 41 -20.36 5.96 26.64
CA THR A 41 -21.55 5.82 25.79
C THR A 41 -21.23 6.04 24.32
N MET A 42 -20.46 7.08 23.98
CA MET A 42 -20.06 7.37 22.62
C MET A 42 -19.17 6.27 22.04
N VAL A 43 -18.18 5.79 22.82
CA VAL A 43 -17.27 4.71 22.39
C VAL A 43 -18.06 3.43 22.13
N ALA A 44 -19.00 3.06 23.01
CA ALA A 44 -19.84 1.88 22.83
C ALA A 44 -20.66 1.95 21.53
N ALA A 45 -21.29 3.09 21.26
CA ALA A 45 -22.06 3.30 20.02
C ALA A 45 -21.20 3.21 18.77
N LEU A 46 -19.99 3.81 18.80
CA LEU A 46 -19.03 3.73 17.70
C LEU A 46 -18.57 2.30 17.44
N PHE A 47 -18.31 1.51 18.49
CA PHE A 47 -17.95 0.10 18.34
C PHE A 47 -19.05 -0.71 17.67
N GLU A 48 -20.30 -0.52 18.08
CA GLU A 48 -21.45 -1.21 17.48
C GLU A 48 -21.60 -0.90 15.98
N ASP A 49 -21.36 0.34 15.59
CA ASP A 49 -21.44 0.75 14.19
C ASP A 49 -20.25 0.23 13.37
N TYR A 50 -19.01 0.48 13.82
CA TYR A 50 -17.80 0.16 13.06
C TYR A 50 -17.52 -1.35 12.94
N ARG A 51 -17.86 -2.16 13.95
CA ARG A 51 -17.66 -3.64 13.91
C ARG A 51 -18.43 -4.33 12.78
N GLN A 52 -19.42 -3.66 12.22
CA GLN A 52 -20.15 -4.16 11.07
C GLN A 52 -19.28 -4.20 9.81
N ARG A 53 -18.27 -3.31 9.73
CA ARG A 53 -17.45 -3.05 8.55
C ARG A 53 -15.95 -3.27 8.78
N HIS A 54 -15.49 -3.33 10.02
CA HIS A 54 -14.08 -3.45 10.38
C HIS A 54 -13.85 -4.54 11.42
N LYS A 55 -12.79 -5.37 11.22
CA LYS A 55 -12.43 -6.46 12.15
C LYS A 55 -11.82 -5.95 13.45
N ASP A 56 -10.87 -5.00 13.37
CA ASP A 56 -10.13 -4.47 14.53
C ASP A 56 -10.39 -2.97 14.72
N VAL A 57 -11.59 -2.64 15.20
CA VAL A 57 -11.98 -1.25 15.48
C VAL A 57 -11.08 -0.61 16.55
N ARG A 58 -10.69 -1.40 17.58
CA ARG A 58 -9.82 -0.88 18.66
C ARG A 58 -8.43 -0.53 18.16
N GLY A 59 -7.83 -1.39 17.37
CA GLY A 59 -6.53 -1.16 16.76
C GLY A 59 -6.54 0.06 15.85
N ILE A 60 -7.55 0.18 15.00
CA ILE A 60 -7.75 1.33 14.10
C ILE A 60 -7.78 2.64 14.89
N PHE A 61 -8.64 2.74 15.91
CA PHE A 61 -8.77 3.97 16.70
C PHE A 61 -7.52 4.31 17.50
N ARG A 62 -6.86 3.32 18.12
CA ARG A 62 -5.58 3.52 18.83
C ARG A 62 -4.51 4.07 17.90
N GLN A 63 -4.44 3.51 16.70
CA GLN A 63 -3.47 3.91 15.69
C GLN A 63 -3.69 5.34 15.21
N ASN A 64 -4.93 5.67 14.86
CA ASN A 64 -5.25 7.00 14.35
C ASN A 64 -5.08 8.07 15.42
N TYR A 65 -5.33 7.72 16.70
CA TYR A 65 -4.94 8.54 17.84
C TYR A 65 -3.42 8.78 17.87
N ALA A 66 -2.61 7.71 17.81
CA ALA A 66 -1.16 7.81 17.86
C ALA A 66 -0.60 8.68 16.70
N THR A 67 -1.13 8.51 15.49
CA THR A 67 -0.79 9.32 14.32
C THR A 67 -1.10 10.81 14.57
N ALA A 68 -2.29 11.13 15.10
CA ALA A 68 -2.69 12.51 15.36
C ALA A 68 -1.83 13.17 16.45
N ILE A 69 -1.55 12.45 17.54
CA ILE A 69 -0.73 12.96 18.65
C ILE A 69 0.74 13.10 18.26
N GLY A 70 1.27 12.19 17.45
CA GLY A 70 2.63 12.28 16.92
C GLY A 70 2.91 13.60 16.17
N LEU A 71 1.91 14.14 15.48
CA LEU A 71 2.00 15.44 14.81
C LEU A 71 2.07 16.65 15.77
N LEU A 72 1.64 16.48 17.03
CA LEU A 72 1.72 17.56 18.02
C LEU A 72 3.06 17.62 18.74
N GLY A 73 3.81 16.52 18.79
CA GLY A 73 5.03 16.40 19.59
C GLY A 73 4.80 16.53 21.10
N GLU A 74 3.55 16.43 21.58
CA GLU A 74 3.16 16.56 22.98
C GLU A 74 2.78 15.20 23.57
N ALA A 75 3.37 14.84 24.70
CA ALA A 75 2.98 13.65 25.45
C ALA A 75 1.77 13.97 26.34
N ARG A 76 0.55 13.82 25.84
CA ARG A 76 -0.68 13.80 26.64
C ARG A 76 -1.23 12.36 26.62
N GLU A 77 -1.38 11.77 27.79
CA GLU A 77 -1.96 10.44 27.93
C GLU A 77 -3.35 10.51 28.61
N PRO A 78 -4.43 10.75 27.84
CA PRO A 78 -5.76 10.58 28.37
C PRO A 78 -6.03 9.11 28.70
N ASN A 79 -7.10 8.82 29.46
CA ASN A 79 -7.50 7.44 29.75
C ASN A 79 -7.80 6.64 28.47
N ALA A 80 -7.87 5.30 28.58
CA ALA A 80 -7.99 4.41 27.42
C ALA A 80 -9.24 4.70 26.57
N GLU A 81 -10.38 4.99 27.18
CA GLU A 81 -11.63 5.26 26.47
C GLU A 81 -11.57 6.60 25.72
N ARG A 82 -10.98 7.65 26.32
CA ARG A 82 -10.76 8.93 25.63
C ARG A 82 -9.80 8.81 24.45
N ARG A 83 -8.77 7.95 24.57
CA ARG A 83 -7.89 7.66 23.42
C ARG A 83 -8.65 7.03 22.27
N LEU A 84 -9.55 6.09 22.55
CA LEU A 84 -10.38 5.47 21.53
C LEU A 84 -11.33 6.48 20.88
N LEU A 85 -11.99 7.33 21.66
CA LEU A 85 -12.87 8.36 21.13
C LEU A 85 -12.10 9.37 20.27
N LEU A 86 -10.95 9.83 20.73
CA LEU A 86 -10.06 10.71 19.94
C LEU A 86 -9.62 10.04 18.63
N GLY A 87 -9.25 8.76 18.70
CA GLY A 87 -8.90 8.00 17.50
C GLY A 87 -10.04 7.91 16.51
N ALA A 88 -11.27 7.73 17.00
CA ALA A 88 -12.45 7.73 16.14
C ALA A 88 -12.66 9.08 15.43
N TYR A 89 -12.45 10.21 16.12
CA TYR A 89 -12.51 11.54 15.50
C TYR A 89 -11.46 11.74 14.42
N PHE A 90 -10.35 11.01 14.48
CA PHE A 90 -9.28 11.03 13.48
C PHE A 90 -9.35 9.86 12.51
N THR A 91 -10.51 9.22 12.41
CA THR A 91 -10.78 8.12 11.48
C THR A 91 -11.82 8.55 10.46
N ASN A 92 -11.54 8.29 9.18
CA ASN A 92 -12.50 8.40 8.10
C ASN A 92 -12.64 7.06 7.39
N GLU A 93 -13.86 6.66 7.06
CA GLU A 93 -14.11 5.53 6.18
C GLU A 93 -13.95 5.97 4.73
N TYR A 94 -13.35 5.13 3.93
CA TYR A 94 -13.13 5.33 2.50
C TYR A 94 -13.74 4.15 1.73
N SER A 95 -14.67 4.43 0.83
CA SER A 95 -15.30 3.42 -0.02
C SER A 95 -14.40 3.09 -1.22
N LEU A 96 -13.93 1.83 -1.26
CA LEU A 96 -12.96 1.33 -2.24
C LEU A 96 -13.54 1.19 -3.65
N GLU A 97 -14.79 0.78 -3.74
CA GLU A 97 -15.46 0.42 -5.00
C GLU A 97 -16.61 1.39 -5.35
N SER A 98 -16.65 2.61 -4.77
CA SER A 98 -17.77 3.53 -4.95
C SER A 98 -17.97 4.01 -6.38
N VAL A 99 -16.94 3.95 -7.21
CA VAL A 99 -16.99 4.38 -8.62
C VAL A 99 -17.03 3.20 -9.58
N ALA A 100 -16.06 2.25 -9.46
CA ALA A 100 -15.95 1.14 -10.39
C ALA A 100 -15.08 0.00 -9.86
N LEU A 101 -15.31 -1.19 -10.43
CA LEU A 101 -14.46 -2.37 -10.28
C LEU A 101 -14.19 -2.95 -11.68
N PHE A 102 -12.93 -2.99 -12.12
CA PHE A 102 -12.59 -3.30 -13.51
C PHE A 102 -11.13 -3.78 -13.68
N ASN A 103 -10.69 -3.96 -14.92
CA ASN A 103 -9.34 -4.38 -15.32
C ASN A 103 -8.84 -5.65 -14.62
N PRO A 104 -9.57 -6.80 -14.73
CA PRO A 104 -9.16 -8.05 -14.11
C PRO A 104 -7.84 -8.58 -14.68
N SER A 105 -7.01 -9.19 -13.80
CA SER A 105 -5.86 -9.98 -14.17
C SER A 105 -5.88 -11.30 -13.39
N MET A 106 -5.82 -12.44 -14.07
CA MET A 106 -5.98 -13.76 -13.47
C MET A 106 -4.70 -14.58 -13.56
N VAL A 107 -4.37 -15.27 -12.48
CA VAL A 107 -3.28 -16.25 -12.40
C VAL A 107 -3.73 -17.47 -11.60
N ALA A 108 -3.06 -18.62 -11.79
CA ALA A 108 -3.31 -19.80 -10.97
C ALA A 108 -3.03 -19.48 -9.49
N HIS A 109 -3.95 -19.86 -8.60
CA HIS A 109 -3.79 -19.72 -7.16
C HIS A 109 -2.57 -20.53 -6.66
N PRO A 110 -1.77 -20.07 -5.70
CA PRO A 110 -0.64 -20.84 -5.16
C PRO A 110 -1.08 -22.18 -4.54
N ASP A 111 -2.24 -22.21 -3.92
CA ASP A 111 -2.82 -23.42 -3.35
C ASP A 111 -3.89 -24.01 -4.28
N GLN A 112 -3.58 -25.22 -4.80
CA GLN A 112 -4.49 -26.01 -5.65
C GLN A 112 -5.08 -27.23 -4.92
N ASN A 113 -4.90 -27.32 -3.58
CA ASN A 113 -5.43 -28.44 -2.80
C ASN A 113 -6.96 -28.48 -2.84
N GLY A 114 -7.52 -29.67 -2.98
CA GLY A 114 -8.98 -29.89 -3.03
C GLY A 114 -9.66 -29.42 -4.31
N VAL A 115 -8.90 -29.02 -5.34
CA VAL A 115 -9.45 -28.68 -6.66
C VAL A 115 -9.73 -29.98 -7.43
N ALA A 116 -10.90 -30.07 -8.07
CA ALA A 116 -11.30 -31.25 -8.86
C ALA A 116 -10.34 -31.44 -10.05
N PRO A 117 -10.15 -32.70 -10.52
CA PRO A 117 -9.34 -32.97 -11.71
C PRO A 117 -9.82 -32.18 -12.94
N GLY A 118 -8.90 -31.55 -13.64
CA GLY A 118 -9.17 -30.69 -14.81
C GLY A 118 -9.69 -29.28 -14.49
N ALA A 119 -9.91 -28.96 -13.21
CA ALA A 119 -10.25 -27.61 -12.78
C ALA A 119 -9.01 -26.84 -12.29
N LEU A 120 -9.10 -25.53 -12.21
CA LEU A 120 -8.04 -24.63 -11.76
C LEU A 120 -8.61 -23.60 -10.79
N ARG A 121 -8.06 -23.52 -9.58
CA ARG A 121 -8.29 -22.38 -8.68
C ARG A 121 -7.45 -21.20 -9.13
N PHE A 122 -8.01 -20.00 -9.16
CA PHE A 122 -7.31 -18.79 -9.58
C PHE A 122 -7.36 -17.70 -8.52
N VAL A 123 -6.40 -16.79 -8.60
CA VAL A 123 -6.44 -15.45 -8.02
C VAL A 123 -6.70 -14.46 -9.13
N MET A 124 -7.64 -13.56 -8.92
CA MET A 124 -7.93 -12.44 -9.81
C MET A 124 -7.69 -11.13 -9.06
N SER A 125 -6.79 -10.29 -9.57
CA SER A 125 -6.69 -8.90 -9.14
C SER A 125 -7.63 -8.03 -9.94
N LEU A 126 -8.17 -7.00 -9.30
CA LEU A 126 -9.08 -6.02 -9.87
C LEU A 126 -8.61 -4.63 -9.49
N ARG A 127 -8.79 -3.67 -10.37
CA ARG A 127 -8.68 -2.26 -10.05
C ARG A 127 -10.00 -1.82 -9.44
N ALA A 128 -9.98 -1.47 -8.17
CA ALA A 128 -11.10 -0.83 -7.48
C ALA A 128 -10.88 0.69 -7.51
N CYS A 129 -11.88 1.42 -7.96
CA CYS A 129 -11.87 2.88 -8.00
C CYS A 129 -12.87 3.41 -6.99
N GLY A 130 -12.37 4.10 -5.98
CA GLY A 130 -13.15 4.60 -4.86
C GLY A 130 -13.37 6.11 -4.89
N GLU A 131 -13.65 6.66 -3.73
CA GLU A 131 -13.88 8.08 -3.53
C GLU A 131 -12.72 8.94 -4.07
N GLY A 132 -13.06 10.06 -4.71
CA GLY A 132 -12.06 10.94 -5.33
C GLY A 132 -11.28 10.30 -6.49
N HIS A 133 -11.79 9.20 -7.05
CA HIS A 133 -11.17 8.43 -8.14
C HIS A 133 -9.78 7.85 -7.80
N ILE A 134 -9.50 7.61 -6.52
CA ILE A 134 -8.27 6.94 -6.11
C ILE A 134 -8.46 5.44 -6.34
N SER A 135 -7.54 4.82 -7.09
CA SER A 135 -7.60 3.39 -7.38
C SER A 135 -6.71 2.59 -6.44
N SER A 136 -7.14 1.37 -6.15
CA SER A 136 -6.43 0.34 -5.38
C SER A 136 -6.49 -1.00 -6.10
N ILE A 137 -5.74 -1.99 -5.60
CA ILE A 137 -5.81 -3.37 -6.10
C ILE A 137 -6.55 -4.21 -5.06
N GLU A 138 -7.63 -4.85 -5.50
CA GLU A 138 -8.38 -5.84 -4.74
C GLU A 138 -8.24 -7.22 -5.35
N PHE A 139 -8.48 -8.25 -4.54
CA PHE A 139 -8.36 -9.64 -4.97
C PHE A 139 -9.68 -10.39 -4.84
N ARG A 140 -9.90 -11.35 -5.74
CA ARG A 140 -10.94 -12.37 -5.68
C ARG A 140 -10.30 -13.72 -5.97
N SER A 141 -10.89 -14.80 -5.46
CA SER A 141 -10.57 -16.15 -5.87
C SER A 141 -11.75 -16.77 -6.62
N GLY A 142 -11.52 -17.92 -7.21
CA GLY A 142 -12.54 -18.68 -7.89
C GLY A 142 -11.98 -19.91 -8.55
N ILE A 143 -12.83 -20.62 -9.27
CA ILE A 143 -12.49 -21.87 -9.97
C ILE A 143 -12.91 -21.75 -11.44
N VAL A 144 -12.01 -22.16 -12.32
CA VAL A 144 -12.34 -22.58 -13.69
C VAL A 144 -12.46 -24.08 -13.67
N ASP A 145 -13.65 -24.63 -13.97
CA ASP A 145 -13.89 -26.08 -13.96
C ASP A 145 -13.37 -26.76 -15.23
N ALA A 146 -13.47 -28.07 -15.28
CA ALA A 146 -13.06 -28.90 -16.42
C ALA A 146 -13.85 -28.60 -17.72
N LEU A 147 -15.01 -27.96 -17.63
CA LEU A 147 -15.83 -27.49 -18.75
C LEU A 147 -15.61 -26.04 -19.11
N HIS A 148 -14.57 -25.42 -18.51
CA HIS A 148 -14.21 -24.01 -18.65
C HIS A 148 -15.27 -23.02 -18.10
N ALA A 149 -16.18 -23.46 -17.25
CA ALA A 149 -17.08 -22.57 -16.55
C ALA A 149 -16.32 -21.89 -15.40
N VAL A 150 -16.52 -20.57 -15.25
CA VAL A 150 -15.85 -19.76 -14.25
C VAL A 150 -16.81 -19.45 -13.11
N THR A 151 -16.41 -19.80 -11.90
CA THR A 151 -17.10 -19.40 -10.65
C THR A 151 -16.18 -18.53 -9.84
N ILE A 152 -16.70 -17.41 -9.32
CA ILE A 152 -15.96 -16.48 -8.46
C ILE A 152 -16.52 -16.59 -7.05
N ASP A 153 -15.63 -16.72 -6.08
CA ASP A 153 -16.00 -16.75 -4.67
C ASP A 153 -16.52 -15.39 -4.23
N PRO A 154 -17.62 -15.33 -3.45
CA PRO A 154 -18.08 -14.06 -2.92
C PRO A 154 -17.03 -13.46 -1.97
N PRO A 155 -16.72 -12.16 -2.07
CA PRO A 155 -15.82 -11.53 -1.13
C PRO A 155 -16.45 -11.46 0.26
N THR A 156 -15.60 -11.44 1.30
CA THR A 156 -16.07 -11.08 2.64
C THR A 156 -16.48 -9.60 2.67
N ARG A 157 -17.21 -9.22 3.70
CA ARG A 157 -17.61 -7.80 3.89
C ARG A 157 -16.47 -6.89 4.31
N PHE A 158 -15.36 -7.45 4.80
CA PHE A 158 -14.24 -6.69 5.31
C PHE A 158 -13.22 -6.37 4.22
N ALA A 159 -12.54 -5.24 4.38
CA ALA A 159 -11.38 -4.85 3.60
C ALA A 159 -10.28 -4.36 4.54
N LEU A 160 -9.06 -4.82 4.31
CA LEU A 160 -7.90 -4.57 5.16
C LEU A 160 -6.75 -4.04 4.30
N THR A 161 -6.10 -2.98 4.78
CA THR A 161 -4.82 -2.53 4.23
C THR A 161 -3.69 -2.99 5.13
N ALA A 162 -2.59 -3.44 4.54
CA ALA A 162 -1.35 -3.61 5.27
C ALA A 162 -0.61 -2.27 5.39
N ARG A 163 0.21 -2.14 6.41
CA ARG A 163 1.17 -1.03 6.52
C ARG A 163 2.46 -1.41 5.81
N PRO A 164 3.15 -0.43 5.22
CA PRO A 164 4.52 -0.64 4.82
C PRO A 164 5.37 -1.03 6.03
N GLU A 165 6.28 -1.96 5.83
CA GLU A 165 7.31 -2.24 6.82
C GLU A 165 8.31 -1.09 6.87
N ASP A 166 8.63 -0.62 8.09
CA ASP A 166 9.49 0.55 8.29
C ASP A 166 10.95 0.31 7.86
N ASP A 167 11.39 -0.97 7.85
CA ASP A 167 12.78 -1.37 7.59
C ASP A 167 12.99 -2.10 6.25
N ALA A 168 12.18 -1.80 5.23
CA ALA A 168 12.36 -2.37 3.90
C ALA A 168 13.81 -2.15 3.39
N LEU A 169 14.45 -3.23 2.92
CA LEU A 169 15.82 -3.20 2.43
C LEU A 169 15.90 -2.89 0.93
N TYR A 170 16.66 -1.87 0.59
CA TYR A 170 16.93 -1.44 -0.77
C TYR A 170 18.23 -2.03 -1.30
N ASP A 171 18.23 -2.47 -2.54
CA ASP A 171 19.45 -2.78 -3.29
C ASP A 171 20.06 -1.50 -3.84
N LYS A 172 21.29 -1.17 -3.41
CA LYS A 172 21.96 0.09 -3.75
C LYS A 172 22.21 0.22 -5.24
N GLU A 173 22.57 -0.86 -5.94
CA GLU A 173 22.85 -0.81 -7.37
C GLU A 173 21.59 -0.45 -8.16
N SER A 174 20.49 -1.10 -7.87
CA SER A 174 19.18 -0.84 -8.49
C SER A 174 18.71 0.59 -8.20
N TYR A 175 18.89 1.05 -6.97
CA TYR A 175 18.53 2.40 -6.52
C TYR A 175 19.35 3.47 -7.28
N VAL A 176 20.67 3.33 -7.35
CA VAL A 176 21.56 4.26 -8.07
C VAL A 176 21.23 4.28 -9.57
N ARG A 177 20.93 3.11 -10.16
CA ARG A 177 20.51 3.02 -11.57
C ARG A 177 19.27 3.88 -11.81
N LYS A 178 18.27 3.79 -10.91
CA LYS A 178 17.05 4.59 -11.03
C LYS A 178 17.28 6.07 -10.84
N LEU A 179 18.13 6.48 -9.90
CA LEU A 179 18.53 7.88 -9.74
C LEU A 179 19.16 8.45 -11.00
N ARG A 180 19.99 7.66 -11.72
CA ARG A 180 20.56 8.05 -13.02
C ARG A 180 19.49 8.22 -14.09
N GLU A 181 18.56 7.29 -14.20
CA GLU A 181 17.42 7.38 -15.13
C GLU A 181 16.55 8.62 -14.86
N MET A 182 16.37 8.98 -13.59
CA MET A 182 15.66 10.18 -13.16
C MET A 182 16.46 11.48 -13.34
N LYS A 183 17.74 11.40 -13.76
CA LYS A 183 18.69 12.51 -13.81
C LYS A 183 18.94 13.18 -12.44
N ALA A 184 18.67 12.46 -11.36
CA ALA A 184 18.90 12.90 -9.98
C ALA A 184 20.28 12.46 -9.43
N HIS A 185 21.06 11.66 -10.17
CA HIS A 185 22.40 11.28 -9.79
C HIS A 185 23.40 12.41 -10.15
N THR A 186 23.55 13.35 -9.25
CA THR A 186 24.49 14.49 -9.39
C THR A 186 25.75 14.26 -8.55
N PRO A 187 26.82 15.05 -8.71
CA PRO A 187 28.01 14.98 -7.86
C PRO A 187 27.69 15.15 -6.36
N LEU A 188 26.59 15.80 -6.00
CA LEU A 188 26.13 15.94 -4.60
C LEU A 188 25.57 14.64 -4.03
N ALA A 189 25.19 13.69 -4.87
CA ALA A 189 24.72 12.37 -4.41
C ALA A 189 25.87 11.45 -3.96
N GLU A 190 27.06 11.59 -4.53
CA GLU A 190 28.18 10.67 -4.29
C GLU A 190 28.56 10.55 -2.81
N PRO A 191 28.71 11.66 -2.02
CA PRO A 191 29.00 11.55 -0.60
C PRO A 191 27.93 10.81 0.18
N ILE A 192 26.63 11.02 -0.15
CA ILE A 192 25.51 10.33 0.49
C ILE A 192 25.58 8.83 0.17
N LEU A 193 25.72 8.50 -1.11
CA LEU A 193 25.80 7.12 -1.58
C LEU A 193 27.03 6.38 -1.05
N ALA A 194 28.14 7.09 -0.78
CA ALA A 194 29.36 6.49 -0.22
C ALA A 194 29.16 5.98 1.21
N ILE A 195 28.25 6.58 1.98
CA ILE A 195 27.91 6.16 3.35
C ILE A 195 27.06 4.89 3.35
N LEU A 196 26.22 4.69 2.32
CA LEU A 196 25.28 3.57 2.27
C LEU A 196 25.98 2.26 1.92
N ASP A 197 25.59 1.18 2.61
CA ASP A 197 26.00 -0.19 2.28
C ASP A 197 25.38 -0.69 0.98
N THR A 198 25.73 -1.90 0.56
CA THR A 198 25.15 -2.57 -0.63
C THR A 198 23.64 -2.79 -0.48
N ARG A 199 23.17 -2.93 0.74
CA ARG A 199 21.76 -2.90 1.14
C ARG A 199 21.58 -1.87 2.25
N PHE A 200 20.54 -1.06 2.17
CA PHE A 200 20.27 0.01 3.10
C PHE A 200 18.77 0.19 3.33
N THR A 201 18.40 0.83 4.42
CA THR A 201 17.02 1.22 4.79
C THR A 201 16.78 2.70 4.52
N ILE A 202 15.52 3.14 4.64
CA ILE A 202 15.19 4.60 4.63
C ILE A 202 15.89 5.32 5.79
N SER A 203 16.03 4.68 6.93
CA SER A 203 16.74 5.23 8.09
C SER A 203 18.21 5.49 7.78
N ASP A 204 18.88 4.51 7.13
CA ASP A 204 20.28 4.68 6.69
C ASP A 204 20.42 5.82 5.68
N LEU A 205 19.50 5.91 4.72
CA LEU A 205 19.49 7.00 3.74
C LEU A 205 19.28 8.37 4.42
N THR A 206 18.34 8.46 5.34
CA THR A 206 18.06 9.69 6.08
C THR A 206 19.27 10.12 6.93
N TYR A 207 19.93 9.16 7.58
CA TYR A 207 21.16 9.40 8.31
C TYR A 207 22.28 9.90 7.38
N ALA A 208 22.50 9.24 6.25
CA ALA A 208 23.52 9.63 5.26
C ALA A 208 23.28 11.04 4.71
N ILE A 209 22.02 11.38 4.39
CA ILE A 209 21.62 12.74 3.99
C ILE A 209 21.98 13.76 5.05
N GLY A 210 21.63 13.51 6.31
CA GLY A 210 21.95 14.43 7.42
C GLY A 210 23.45 14.65 7.65
N ARG A 211 24.26 13.62 7.36
CA ARG A 211 25.73 13.69 7.48
C ARG A 211 26.42 14.50 6.39
N CYS A 212 25.78 14.61 5.23
CA CYS A 212 26.36 15.24 4.03
C CYS A 212 25.84 16.66 3.78
N TRP A 213 25.21 17.31 4.75
CA TRP A 213 24.63 18.64 4.57
C TRP A 213 25.69 19.66 4.13
N PRO A 214 25.54 20.30 2.95
CA PRO A 214 26.56 21.16 2.39
C PRO A 214 26.57 22.58 3.00
N ALA A 215 27.74 23.22 3.01
CA ALA A 215 27.87 24.63 3.40
C ALA A 215 27.23 25.57 2.35
N HIS A 216 27.27 25.20 1.08
CA HIS A 216 26.74 25.95 -0.07
C HIS A 216 25.87 25.05 -0.94
N GLY A 217 25.00 25.64 -1.78
CA GLY A 217 24.14 24.89 -2.70
C GLY A 217 22.97 24.18 -2.02
N ARG A 218 22.42 24.75 -0.96
CA ARG A 218 21.34 24.14 -0.14
C ARG A 218 20.09 23.80 -0.93
N THR A 219 19.71 24.63 -1.90
CA THR A 219 18.53 24.38 -2.74
C THR A 219 18.71 23.13 -3.61
N GLN A 220 19.85 23.03 -4.32
CA GLN A 220 20.15 21.86 -5.15
C GLN A 220 20.30 20.58 -4.32
N TYR A 221 20.85 20.71 -3.10
CA TYR A 221 20.94 19.59 -2.18
C TYR A 221 19.56 19.13 -1.72
N GLN A 222 18.66 20.07 -1.40
CA GLN A 222 17.28 19.75 -1.00
C GLN A 222 16.54 19.06 -2.14
N GLU A 223 16.59 19.59 -3.36
CA GLU A 223 15.96 18.95 -4.55
C GLU A 223 16.48 17.53 -4.79
N LEU A 224 17.79 17.33 -4.61
CA LEU A 224 18.39 16.00 -4.69
C LEU A 224 17.85 15.08 -3.60
N THR A 225 17.91 15.50 -2.34
CA THR A 225 17.49 14.66 -1.20
C THR A 225 16.00 14.35 -1.23
N ASP A 226 15.17 15.30 -1.66
CA ASP A 226 13.75 15.09 -1.90
C ASP A 226 13.54 14.00 -2.97
N SER A 227 14.30 14.05 -4.06
CA SER A 227 14.24 13.03 -5.12
C SER A 227 14.73 11.66 -4.63
N MET A 228 15.76 11.63 -3.79
CA MET A 228 16.28 10.40 -3.19
C MET A 228 15.27 9.77 -2.24
N LEU A 229 14.70 10.54 -1.33
CA LEU A 229 13.67 10.07 -0.40
C LEU A 229 12.38 9.67 -1.13
N TRP A 230 11.98 10.46 -2.13
CA TRP A 230 10.83 10.14 -2.97
C TRP A 230 10.98 8.78 -3.68
N LEU A 231 12.17 8.47 -4.22
CA LEU A 231 12.44 7.18 -4.81
C LEU A 231 12.44 6.05 -3.77
N ALA A 232 13.04 6.30 -2.61
CA ALA A 232 13.04 5.32 -1.52
C ALA A 232 11.61 5.00 -1.07
N HIS A 233 10.78 6.00 -0.80
CA HIS A 233 9.38 5.80 -0.42
C HIS A 233 8.50 5.13 -1.50
N SER A 234 8.99 5.04 -2.74
CA SER A 234 8.29 4.32 -3.81
C SER A 234 8.52 2.81 -3.79
N ASN A 235 9.42 2.34 -2.94
CA ASN A 235 9.72 0.92 -2.76
C ASN A 235 9.38 0.56 -1.32
N TYR A 236 8.52 -0.43 -1.14
CA TYR A 236 8.01 -0.81 0.17
C TYR A 236 7.56 -2.27 0.20
N GLU A 237 7.36 -2.80 1.39
CA GLU A 237 6.89 -4.14 1.62
C GLU A 237 5.59 -4.09 2.43
N LEU A 238 4.67 -5.00 2.12
CA LEU A 238 3.38 -5.11 2.79
C LEU A 238 3.21 -6.53 3.32
N ASP A 239 2.95 -6.71 4.61
CA ASP A 239 2.57 -8.00 5.19
C ASP A 239 1.14 -7.94 5.74
N PHE A 240 0.25 -8.73 5.16
CA PHE A 240 -1.11 -8.86 5.64
C PHE A 240 -1.17 -9.92 6.76
N SER A 241 -2.07 -9.71 7.73
CA SER A 241 -2.32 -10.72 8.77
C SER A 241 -2.56 -12.09 8.15
N PRO A 242 -2.00 -13.18 8.73
CA PRO A 242 -2.31 -14.54 8.32
C PRO A 242 -3.81 -14.88 8.34
N ASP A 243 -4.57 -14.22 9.23
CA ASP A 243 -6.02 -14.41 9.38
C ASP A 243 -6.86 -13.62 8.36
N ALA A 244 -6.20 -12.78 7.54
CA ALA A 244 -6.88 -12.05 6.48
C ALA A 244 -7.15 -12.96 5.29
N GLU A 245 -8.40 -13.10 4.89
CA GLU A 245 -8.75 -13.78 3.65
C GLU A 245 -8.25 -13.02 2.42
N LEU A 246 -8.04 -13.71 1.31
CA LEU A 246 -7.55 -13.08 0.08
C LEU A 246 -8.42 -11.90 -0.36
N SER A 247 -9.74 -12.04 -0.29
CA SER A 247 -10.69 -11.00 -0.69
C SER A 247 -10.72 -9.78 0.23
N GLU A 248 -10.14 -9.88 1.42
CA GLU A 248 -10.01 -8.77 2.37
C GLU A 248 -8.78 -7.90 2.11
N ARG A 249 -7.75 -8.47 1.46
CA ARG A 249 -6.48 -7.81 1.23
C ARG A 249 -6.60 -6.75 0.14
N VAL A 250 -6.25 -5.52 0.49
CA VAL A 250 -6.29 -4.38 -0.42
C VAL A 250 -4.93 -3.72 -0.46
N ILE A 251 -4.29 -3.69 -1.63
CA ILE A 251 -3.13 -2.85 -1.85
C ILE A 251 -3.65 -1.45 -2.16
N PHE A 252 -3.61 -0.59 -1.16
CA PHE A 252 -4.03 0.81 -1.24
C PHE A 252 -2.80 1.71 -1.42
N PRO A 253 -2.92 2.87 -2.08
CA PRO A 253 -1.81 3.81 -2.24
C PRO A 253 -1.06 4.10 -0.94
N VAL A 254 0.25 3.91 -0.97
CA VAL A 254 1.17 4.10 0.15
C VAL A 254 2.07 5.30 -0.09
N SER A 255 2.68 5.35 -1.28
CA SER A 255 3.67 6.36 -1.64
C SER A 255 3.02 7.60 -2.26
N GLU A 256 3.75 8.72 -2.25
CA GLU A 256 3.34 9.95 -2.94
C GLU A 256 3.08 9.71 -4.44
N ASN A 257 3.83 8.80 -5.05
CA ASN A 257 3.67 8.41 -6.45
C ASN A 257 2.30 7.79 -6.76
N GLU A 258 1.65 7.24 -5.75
CA GLU A 258 0.37 6.56 -5.84
C GLU A 258 -0.78 7.43 -5.35
N SER A 259 -0.52 8.69 -4.99
CA SER A 259 -1.50 9.56 -4.33
C SER A 259 -2.81 9.76 -5.11
N ARG A 260 -2.81 9.48 -6.42
CA ARG A 260 -3.99 9.44 -7.28
C ARG A 260 -4.37 8.03 -7.73
N GLY A 261 -3.70 7.02 -7.23
CA GLY A 261 -4.07 5.61 -7.39
C GLY A 261 -3.02 4.71 -7.98
N ILE A 262 -3.32 3.43 -7.86
CA ILE A 262 -2.59 2.29 -8.41
C ILE A 262 -3.41 1.78 -9.60
N GLU A 263 -2.83 1.79 -10.80
CA GLU A 263 -3.57 1.47 -12.02
C GLU A 263 -3.11 0.14 -12.63
N ASP A 264 -4.09 -0.67 -13.02
CA ASP A 264 -3.99 -1.74 -14.00
C ASP A 264 -2.89 -2.79 -13.72
N ALA A 265 -2.89 -3.35 -12.51
CA ALA A 265 -1.97 -4.42 -12.16
C ALA A 265 -2.16 -5.64 -13.09
N ARG A 266 -1.06 -6.11 -13.69
CA ARG A 266 -1.01 -7.27 -14.58
C ARG A 266 -0.15 -8.35 -13.98
N PHE A 267 -0.79 -9.32 -13.33
CA PHE A 267 -0.12 -10.45 -12.69
C PHE A 267 0.31 -11.52 -13.69
N VAL A 268 1.45 -12.10 -13.42
CA VAL A 268 1.97 -13.28 -14.11
C VAL A 268 2.52 -14.29 -13.09
N ARG A 269 2.22 -15.56 -13.27
CA ARG A 269 2.85 -16.65 -12.54
C ARG A 269 4.15 -17.01 -13.23
N PHE A 270 5.25 -16.87 -12.51
CA PHE A 270 6.60 -17.11 -13.01
C PHE A 270 7.23 -18.33 -12.33
N THR A 271 7.71 -19.27 -13.12
CA THR A 271 8.44 -20.43 -12.62
C THR A 271 9.93 -20.21 -12.84
N HIS A 272 10.69 -20.17 -11.76
CA HIS A 272 12.15 -20.04 -11.77
C HIS A 272 12.80 -21.35 -12.23
N PRO A 273 14.08 -21.29 -12.69
CA PRO A 273 14.80 -22.52 -13.10
C PRO A 273 14.95 -23.57 -12.01
N ASP A 274 14.93 -23.16 -10.75
CA ASP A 274 14.97 -24.02 -9.55
C ASP A 274 13.59 -24.63 -9.17
N GLY A 275 12.54 -24.34 -9.97
CA GLY A 275 11.18 -24.77 -9.73
C GLY A 275 10.37 -23.89 -8.77
N ARG A 276 10.98 -22.91 -8.13
CA ARG A 276 10.28 -21.95 -7.27
C ARG A 276 9.31 -21.12 -8.09
N ILE A 277 8.14 -20.84 -7.50
CA ILE A 277 7.08 -20.03 -8.11
C ILE A 277 7.07 -18.65 -7.44
N SER A 278 7.07 -17.61 -8.24
CA SER A 278 6.78 -16.23 -7.83
C SER A 278 5.67 -15.66 -8.69
N TYR A 279 4.94 -14.73 -8.14
CA TYR A 279 3.94 -13.94 -8.86
C TYR A 279 4.48 -12.52 -8.98
N TYR A 280 4.55 -12.03 -10.18
CA TYR A 280 4.95 -10.67 -10.47
C TYR A 280 3.78 -9.90 -11.06
N ALA A 281 3.62 -8.65 -10.69
CA ALA A 281 2.69 -7.77 -11.39
C ALA A 281 3.37 -6.44 -11.70
N THR A 282 3.23 -5.98 -12.92
CA THR A 282 3.51 -4.59 -13.24
C THR A 282 2.24 -3.76 -13.01
N TYR A 283 2.40 -2.57 -12.47
CA TYR A 283 1.32 -1.60 -12.36
C TYR A 283 1.84 -0.17 -12.59
N THR A 284 0.93 0.76 -12.74
CA THR A 284 1.27 2.17 -12.88
C THR A 284 0.87 2.92 -11.61
N ALA A 285 1.87 3.48 -10.91
CA ALA A 285 1.66 4.47 -9.88
C ALA A 285 1.37 5.83 -10.53
N TYR A 286 0.37 6.56 -10.04
CA TYR A 286 -0.03 7.85 -10.57
C TYR A 286 -0.24 8.85 -9.44
N ASN A 287 0.36 10.05 -9.56
CA ASN A 287 0.23 11.13 -8.58
C ASN A 287 -0.50 12.37 -9.10
N GLY A 288 -1.12 12.27 -10.29
CA GLY A 288 -1.79 13.40 -10.93
C GLY A 288 -0.92 14.15 -11.94
N LEU A 289 0.40 14.03 -11.83
CA LEU A 289 1.37 14.72 -12.70
C LEU A 289 2.28 13.77 -13.45
N ARG A 290 2.72 12.69 -12.78
CA ARG A 290 3.68 11.72 -13.31
C ARG A 290 3.15 10.31 -13.17
N ILE A 291 3.63 9.45 -14.04
CA ILE A 291 3.44 8.00 -13.95
C ILE A 291 4.77 7.36 -13.57
N LEU A 292 4.72 6.34 -12.72
CA LEU A 292 5.87 5.54 -12.36
C LEU A 292 5.49 4.06 -12.47
N PRO A 293 6.05 3.32 -13.44
CA PRO A 293 5.85 1.88 -13.50
C PRO A 293 6.53 1.19 -12.31
N GLN A 294 5.77 0.33 -11.65
CA GLN A 294 6.18 -0.42 -10.47
C GLN A 294 6.05 -1.92 -10.71
N LEU A 295 6.77 -2.69 -9.93
CA LEU A 295 6.72 -4.14 -9.90
C LEU A 295 6.30 -4.61 -8.50
N ILE A 296 5.23 -5.39 -8.44
CA ILE A 296 4.86 -6.18 -7.27
C ILE A 296 5.48 -7.57 -7.42
N GLU A 297 6.05 -8.09 -6.35
CA GLU A 297 6.45 -9.49 -6.21
C GLU A 297 5.75 -10.09 -4.99
N THR A 298 5.23 -11.31 -5.15
CA THR A 298 4.67 -12.11 -4.06
C THR A 298 4.81 -13.60 -4.37
N SER A 299 4.80 -14.44 -3.34
CA SER A 299 4.72 -15.90 -3.50
C SER A 299 3.39 -16.49 -3.03
N ASP A 300 2.65 -15.75 -2.20
CA ASP A 300 1.49 -16.23 -1.45
C ASP A 300 0.30 -15.28 -1.40
N PHE A 301 0.38 -14.14 -2.05
CA PHE A 301 -0.59 -13.04 -2.00
C PHE A 301 -0.87 -12.52 -0.59
N ARG A 302 0.01 -12.79 0.37
CA ARG A 302 -0.01 -12.25 1.73
C ARG A 302 1.08 -11.20 1.93
N TYR A 303 2.29 -11.57 1.58
CA TYR A 303 3.44 -10.68 1.59
C TYR A 303 3.70 -10.16 0.18
N PHE A 304 3.83 -8.85 0.06
CA PHE A 304 4.08 -8.18 -1.20
C PHE A 304 5.29 -7.26 -1.09
N LYS A 305 6.17 -7.37 -2.05
CA LYS A 305 7.30 -6.45 -2.24
C LYS A 305 7.04 -5.58 -3.45
N VAL A 306 7.12 -4.27 -3.25
CA VAL A 306 6.93 -3.27 -4.31
C VAL A 306 8.25 -2.60 -4.62
N ASN A 307 8.63 -2.62 -5.89
CA ASN A 307 9.88 -2.02 -6.36
C ASN A 307 9.63 -1.19 -7.61
N THR A 308 10.37 -0.08 -7.73
CA THR A 308 10.36 0.74 -8.94
C THR A 308 11.07 0.00 -10.07
N LEU A 309 10.43 -0.11 -11.22
CA LEU A 309 11.04 -0.70 -12.41
C LEU A 309 12.11 0.21 -12.99
N ASN A 310 13.23 -0.42 -13.39
CA ASN A 310 14.35 0.22 -14.07
C ASN A 310 14.39 -0.13 -15.57
N GLY A 311 14.89 0.77 -16.38
CA GLY A 311 15.14 0.56 -17.80
C GLY A 311 14.58 1.66 -18.69
N THR A 312 15.26 1.91 -19.79
CA THR A 312 14.89 2.96 -20.76
C THR A 312 13.55 2.69 -21.46
N CYS A 313 13.10 1.43 -21.47
CA CYS A 313 11.81 1.02 -22.04
C CYS A 313 10.65 1.14 -21.03
N VAL A 314 10.94 1.42 -19.75
CA VAL A 314 9.95 1.48 -18.68
C VAL A 314 9.43 2.92 -18.53
N GLN A 315 8.66 3.39 -19.50
CA GLN A 315 8.23 4.80 -19.55
C GLN A 315 6.71 4.99 -19.72
N ASN A 316 5.98 3.92 -20.04
CA ASN A 316 4.55 4.02 -20.36
C ASN A 316 3.69 3.15 -19.45
N LYS A 317 2.38 3.43 -19.46
CA LYS A 317 1.35 2.61 -18.82
C LYS A 317 1.12 1.29 -19.57
N GLY A 318 0.50 0.32 -18.89
CA GLY A 318 -0.03 -0.88 -19.52
C GLY A 318 1.02 -1.95 -19.84
N MET A 319 2.10 -2.02 -19.09
CA MET A 319 3.10 -3.08 -19.20
C MET A 319 2.57 -4.40 -18.62
N ALA A 320 3.09 -5.52 -19.16
CA ALA A 320 2.94 -6.84 -18.58
C ALA A 320 4.27 -7.58 -18.68
N LEU A 321 4.64 -8.28 -17.60
CA LEU A 321 5.85 -9.10 -17.59
C LEU A 321 5.59 -10.39 -18.37
N PHE A 322 6.59 -10.86 -19.12
CA PHE A 322 6.51 -12.15 -19.79
C PHE A 322 6.63 -13.30 -18.76
N PRO A 323 5.88 -14.41 -18.88
CA PRO A 323 5.84 -15.45 -17.85
C PRO A 323 7.09 -16.33 -17.76
N ARG A 324 8.12 -16.04 -18.53
CA ARG A 324 9.41 -16.73 -18.55
C ARG A 324 10.49 -15.80 -19.07
N ARG A 325 11.74 -16.13 -18.81
CA ARG A 325 12.88 -15.43 -19.43
C ARG A 325 13.02 -15.78 -20.91
N VAL A 326 13.32 -14.79 -21.72
CA VAL A 326 13.65 -14.93 -23.14
C VAL A 326 15.06 -14.39 -23.35
N GLY A 327 16.00 -15.22 -23.78
CA GLY A 327 17.42 -14.84 -23.91
C GLY A 327 18.05 -14.37 -22.58
N GLY A 328 17.62 -14.95 -21.44
CA GLY A 328 18.11 -14.58 -20.10
C GLY A 328 17.52 -13.31 -19.50
N LYS A 329 16.64 -12.61 -20.23
CA LYS A 329 15.97 -11.35 -19.81
C LYS A 329 14.51 -11.60 -19.47
N PHE A 330 13.96 -10.77 -18.58
CA PHE A 330 12.52 -10.68 -18.32
C PHE A 330 11.82 -9.88 -19.41
#